data_3d26a5b6eebb9ff785866f40d875a21c
#
_entry.id   3d26a5b6eebb9ff785866f40d875a21c
#
_cell.length_a   1.000
_cell.length_b   1.000
_cell.length_c   1.000
_cell.angle_alpha   90.00
_cell.angle_beta   90.00
_cell.angle_gamma   90.00
#
_symmetry.space_group_name_H-M   'P 1'
#
loop_
_entity.id
_entity.type
_entity.pdbx_description
1 polymer ?
#
loop_
_entity_poly.entity_id
_entity_poly.type
_entity_poly.pdbx_seq_one_letter_code
_entity_poly.pdbx_strand_id
1 'polypeptide(L)'
;MKKVAASIALSTLAAAAAEAQPGGQQISRAGAQASMAGPEQNFTGRVRVDPLFAATAEVNASGAYVTFEPGARSAWHTHPAGQRLVVVSGVGLTQEEGGPVQEIRPGDVIVCPPGVKHWHGASPATAMTHLTVTGVVDGRSVEWMEKVSDEQYRAR
;
A
#
# COMPACT_ATOMS: atom_id res chain seq x y z
N MET A 1 32.62 -51.62 35.03
CA MET A 1 31.62 -51.00 34.17
C MET A 1 31.85 -49.48 34.24
N LYS A 2 32.45 -48.87 33.20
CA LYS A 2 32.71 -47.43 33.15
C LYS A 2 31.59 -46.77 32.34
N LYS A 3 30.84 -45.85 32.97
CA LYS A 3 29.81 -45.05 32.30
C LYS A 3 30.48 -43.87 31.60
N VAL A 4 30.35 -43.81 30.27
CA VAL A 4 30.78 -42.65 29.47
C VAL A 4 29.58 -41.70 29.38
N ALA A 5 29.72 -40.51 29.95
CA ALA A 5 28.73 -39.45 29.79
C ALA A 5 29.06 -38.66 28.52
N ALA A 6 28.15 -38.65 27.56
CA ALA A 6 28.25 -37.82 26.36
C ALA A 6 27.67 -36.45 26.66
N SER A 7 28.50 -35.42 26.65
CA SER A 7 28.06 -34.03 26.74
C SER A 7 27.67 -33.54 25.34
N ILE A 8 26.40 -33.21 25.17
CA ILE A 8 25.90 -32.54 23.96
C ILE A 8 26.13 -31.03 24.14
N ALA A 9 27.06 -30.48 23.40
CA ALA A 9 27.23 -29.02 23.32
C ALA A 9 26.19 -28.43 22.42
N LEU A 10 25.26 -27.65 23.00
CA LEU A 10 24.23 -26.88 22.27
C LEU A 10 24.90 -25.59 21.78
N SER A 11 25.24 -25.55 20.48
CA SER A 11 25.79 -24.35 19.84
C SER A 11 24.62 -23.38 19.56
N THR A 12 24.48 -22.33 20.34
CA THR A 12 23.57 -21.21 20.04
C THR A 12 24.19 -20.37 18.94
N LEU A 13 23.63 -20.45 17.75
CA LEU A 13 23.93 -19.52 16.67
C LEU A 13 23.29 -18.16 17.02
N ALA A 14 24.07 -17.24 17.55
CA ALA A 14 23.67 -15.86 17.71
C ALA A 14 23.65 -15.22 16.30
N ALA A 15 22.47 -14.95 15.79
CA ALA A 15 22.31 -14.11 14.62
C ALA A 15 22.77 -12.69 14.98
N ALA A 16 23.95 -12.29 14.53
CA ALA A 16 24.40 -10.92 14.65
C ALA A 16 23.50 -10.04 13.83
N ALA A 17 22.68 -9.19 14.47
CA ALA A 17 22.03 -8.09 13.83
C ALA A 17 23.11 -7.16 13.28
N ALA A 18 23.22 -7.04 11.96
CA ALA A 18 24.12 -6.07 11.35
C ALA A 18 23.63 -4.67 11.73
N GLU A 19 24.37 -3.98 12.59
CA GLU A 19 24.14 -2.56 12.90
C GLU A 19 24.36 -1.75 11.62
N ALA A 20 23.34 -0.99 11.22
CA ALA A 20 23.44 -0.10 10.06
C ALA A 20 24.47 1.00 10.36
N GLN A 21 25.49 1.14 9.49
CA GLN A 21 26.48 2.22 9.60
C GLN A 21 25.77 3.57 9.41
N PRO A 22 26.02 4.58 10.25
CA PRO A 22 25.48 5.92 10.07
C PRO A 22 25.84 6.47 8.68
N GLY A 23 24.83 6.79 7.85
CA GLY A 23 25.00 7.34 6.49
C GLY A 23 25.19 6.30 5.38
N GLY A 24 25.07 4.99 5.66
CA GLY A 24 25.11 3.91 4.66
C GLY A 24 23.74 3.62 4.06
N GLN A 25 23.73 2.88 2.92
CA GLN A 25 22.51 2.39 2.29
C GLN A 25 21.76 1.45 3.25
N GLN A 26 20.45 1.67 3.40
CA GLN A 26 19.56 0.84 4.22
C GLN A 26 18.64 -0.02 3.34
N ILE A 27 18.40 -1.25 3.75
CA ILE A 27 17.49 -2.17 3.08
C ILE A 27 16.37 -2.55 4.04
N SER A 28 15.15 -2.07 3.78
CA SER A 28 13.95 -2.59 4.42
C SER A 28 13.52 -3.87 3.71
N ARG A 29 13.56 -4.99 4.40
CA ARG A 29 13.19 -6.28 3.80
C ARG A 29 11.68 -6.40 3.63
N ALA A 30 11.25 -7.04 2.55
CA ALA A 30 9.84 -7.38 2.36
C ALA A 30 9.31 -8.18 3.57
N GLY A 31 8.14 -7.81 4.06
CA GLY A 31 7.54 -8.42 5.25
C GLY A 31 8.10 -7.93 6.60
N ALA A 32 9.02 -6.95 6.61
CA ALA A 32 9.51 -6.36 7.85
C ALA A 32 8.45 -5.52 8.58
N GLN A 33 7.46 -5.00 7.85
CA GLN A 33 6.33 -4.27 8.40
C GLN A 33 5.06 -5.11 8.34
N ALA A 34 4.22 -5.00 9.37
CA ALA A 34 2.96 -5.73 9.41
C ALA A 34 1.96 -5.20 8.37
N SER A 35 1.28 -6.11 7.68
CA SER A 35 0.12 -5.77 6.85
C SER A 35 -1.04 -5.28 7.72
N MET A 36 -1.81 -4.34 7.20
CA MET A 36 -2.98 -3.77 7.86
C MET A 36 -4.23 -3.98 7.00
N ALA A 37 -5.37 -4.20 7.66
CA ALA A 37 -6.67 -4.11 6.97
C ALA A 37 -7.00 -2.64 6.67
N GLY A 38 -7.51 -2.37 5.48
CA GLY A 38 -8.06 -1.06 5.15
C GLY A 38 -9.25 -0.74 6.07
N PRO A 39 -9.27 0.44 6.74
CA PRO A 39 -10.37 0.82 7.64
C PRO A 39 -11.72 0.87 6.91
N GLU A 40 -12.76 0.29 7.49
CA GLU A 40 -14.09 0.24 6.88
C GLU A 40 -14.67 1.61 6.55
N GLN A 41 -14.33 2.66 7.30
CA GLN A 41 -14.77 4.02 6.98
C GLN A 41 -14.21 4.53 5.65
N ASN A 42 -13.05 4.06 5.23
CA ASN A 42 -12.32 4.56 4.05
C ASN A 42 -12.42 3.63 2.84
N PHE A 43 -12.90 2.40 3.04
CA PHE A 43 -12.97 1.39 1.98
C PHE A 43 -14.30 0.65 1.99
N THR A 44 -14.76 0.24 0.81
CA THR A 44 -15.83 -0.73 0.62
C THR A 44 -15.21 -2.04 0.21
N GLY A 45 -15.65 -3.16 0.81
CA GLY A 45 -15.06 -4.48 0.58
C GLY A 45 -13.74 -4.69 1.35
N ARG A 46 -13.02 -5.74 1.00
CA ARG A 46 -11.77 -6.13 1.70
C ARG A 46 -10.55 -5.52 1.02
N VAL A 47 -9.78 -4.79 1.81
CA VAL A 47 -8.54 -4.14 1.35
C VAL A 47 -7.42 -4.46 2.34
N ARG A 48 -6.23 -4.74 1.82
CA ARG A 48 -5.00 -4.91 2.59
C ARG A 48 -4.00 -3.83 2.19
N VAL A 49 -3.35 -3.24 3.19
CA VAL A 49 -2.28 -2.27 3.02
C VAL A 49 -0.99 -2.84 3.58
N ASP A 50 0.03 -2.90 2.74
CA ASP A 50 1.38 -3.36 3.09
C ASP A 50 2.33 -2.15 3.02
N PRO A 51 2.66 -1.48 4.14
CA PRO A 51 3.55 -0.32 4.15
C PRO A 51 4.95 -0.69 3.65
N LEU A 52 5.59 0.22 2.90
CA LEU A 52 6.95 0.05 2.39
C LEU A 52 7.93 1.03 3.03
N PHE A 53 7.59 2.31 3.01
CA PHE A 53 8.40 3.37 3.60
C PHE A 53 7.54 4.54 4.05
N ALA A 54 7.96 5.19 5.12
CA ALA A 54 7.37 6.44 5.60
C ALA A 54 8.00 7.65 4.90
N ALA A 55 7.30 8.79 4.92
CA ALA A 55 7.86 10.06 4.50
C ALA A 55 8.99 10.47 5.45
N THR A 56 10.05 11.06 4.89
CA THR A 56 11.16 11.66 5.63
C THR A 56 11.32 13.13 5.21
N ALA A 57 12.22 13.86 5.86
CA ALA A 57 12.52 15.24 5.50
C ALA A 57 13.15 15.33 4.08
N GLU A 58 13.94 14.32 3.70
CA GLU A 58 14.63 14.25 2.41
C GLU A 58 13.70 13.76 1.28
N VAL A 59 12.81 12.82 1.62
CA VAL A 59 11.81 12.27 0.68
C VAL A 59 10.43 12.40 1.28
N ASN A 60 9.77 13.52 1.00
CA ASN A 60 8.48 13.87 1.57
C ASN A 60 7.32 13.11 0.90
N ALA A 61 7.44 11.79 0.84
CA ALA A 61 6.43 10.87 0.33
C ALA A 61 6.50 9.54 1.07
N SER A 62 5.34 8.91 1.26
CA SER A 62 5.23 7.53 1.77
C SER A 62 4.87 6.57 0.64
N GLY A 63 5.18 5.28 0.82
CA GLY A 63 4.84 4.23 -0.12
C GLY A 63 4.21 3.02 0.54
N ALA A 64 3.29 2.37 -0.18
CA ALA A 64 2.65 1.13 0.24
C ALA A 64 2.19 0.32 -0.98
N TYR A 65 2.09 -0.99 -0.84
CA TYR A 65 1.22 -1.79 -1.69
C TYR A 65 -0.19 -1.80 -1.09
N VAL A 66 -1.19 -1.63 -1.96
CA VAL A 66 -2.59 -1.74 -1.57
C VAL A 66 -3.26 -2.78 -2.46
N THR A 67 -3.78 -3.83 -1.83
CA THR A 67 -4.48 -4.92 -2.50
C THR A 67 -5.96 -4.81 -2.21
N PHE A 68 -6.74 -4.77 -3.27
CA PHE A 68 -8.21 -4.74 -3.27
C PHE A 68 -8.72 -6.11 -3.72
N GLU A 69 -9.58 -6.74 -2.93
CA GLU A 69 -10.32 -7.92 -3.36
C GLU A 69 -11.36 -7.55 -4.44
N PRO A 70 -11.89 -8.50 -5.23
CA PRO A 70 -12.88 -8.20 -6.26
C PRO A 70 -14.04 -7.36 -5.72
N GLY A 71 -14.34 -6.24 -6.40
CA GLY A 71 -15.37 -5.29 -6.02
C GLY A 71 -15.00 -4.31 -4.91
N ALA A 72 -13.84 -4.49 -4.25
CA ALA A 72 -13.38 -3.56 -3.23
C ALA A 72 -12.86 -2.26 -3.84
N ARG A 73 -13.10 -1.14 -3.14
CA ARG A 73 -12.72 0.20 -3.59
C ARG A 73 -12.51 1.17 -2.45
N SER A 74 -11.75 2.23 -2.68
CA SER A 74 -11.62 3.35 -1.74
C SER A 74 -12.90 4.19 -1.69
N ALA A 75 -13.09 4.95 -0.64
CA ALA A 75 -13.95 6.12 -0.66
C ALA A 75 -13.40 7.17 -1.64
N TRP A 76 -14.18 8.18 -1.98
CA TRP A 76 -13.69 9.39 -2.61
C TRP A 76 -12.68 10.06 -1.68
N HIS A 77 -11.59 10.59 -2.23
CA HIS A 77 -10.55 11.25 -1.45
C HIS A 77 -9.69 12.19 -2.30
N THR A 78 -8.93 13.03 -1.63
CA THR A 78 -7.91 13.90 -2.24
C THR A 78 -6.58 13.72 -1.55
N HIS A 79 -5.52 14.17 -2.20
CA HIS A 79 -4.17 14.22 -1.63
C HIS A 79 -3.61 15.64 -1.70
N PRO A 80 -3.18 16.27 -0.58
CA PRO A 80 -2.70 17.64 -0.58
C PRO A 80 -1.41 17.83 -1.42
N ALA A 81 -0.56 16.80 -1.53
CA ALA A 81 0.65 16.82 -2.36
C ALA A 81 0.56 15.92 -3.60
N GLY A 82 -0.63 15.37 -3.89
CA GLY A 82 -0.85 14.42 -4.96
C GLY A 82 -0.37 13.01 -4.67
N GLN A 83 -0.69 12.10 -5.59
CA GLN A 83 -0.38 10.67 -5.49
C GLN A 83 0.03 10.12 -6.85
N ARG A 84 0.86 9.08 -6.83
CA ARG A 84 1.14 8.22 -7.98
C ARG A 84 0.73 6.80 -7.63
N LEU A 85 0.01 6.14 -8.53
CA LEU A 85 -0.30 4.71 -8.45
C LEU A 85 0.40 4.00 -9.61
N VAL A 86 0.99 2.86 -9.34
CA VAL A 86 1.50 1.95 -10.37
C VAL A 86 0.80 0.62 -10.17
N VAL A 87 0.01 0.18 -11.15
CA VAL A 87 -0.67 -1.11 -11.06
C VAL A 87 0.36 -2.22 -11.17
N VAL A 88 0.35 -3.13 -10.18
CA VAL A 88 1.31 -4.23 -10.09
C VAL A 88 0.70 -5.53 -10.60
N SER A 89 -0.57 -5.78 -10.25
CA SER A 89 -1.25 -7.01 -10.66
C SER A 89 -2.78 -6.83 -10.69
N GLY A 90 -3.46 -7.71 -11.44
CA GLY A 90 -4.90 -7.76 -11.50
C GLY A 90 -5.52 -6.73 -12.45
N VAL A 91 -6.79 -6.39 -12.23
CA VAL A 91 -7.55 -5.41 -13.02
C VAL A 91 -8.25 -4.47 -12.06
N GLY A 92 -7.97 -3.18 -12.18
CA GLY A 92 -8.55 -2.13 -11.35
C GLY A 92 -9.44 -1.17 -12.12
N LEU A 93 -10.08 -0.32 -11.35
CA LEU A 93 -10.89 0.81 -11.83
C LEU A 93 -10.42 2.07 -11.09
N THR A 94 -10.49 3.21 -11.76
CA THR A 94 -10.27 4.53 -11.18
C THR A 94 -11.20 5.54 -11.80
N GLN A 95 -11.52 6.61 -11.07
CA GLN A 95 -12.32 7.71 -11.57
C GLN A 95 -11.91 9.01 -10.87
N GLU A 96 -11.75 10.06 -11.64
CA GLU A 96 -11.75 11.44 -11.17
C GLU A 96 -13.19 11.97 -11.12
N GLU A 97 -13.51 12.81 -10.15
CA GLU A 97 -14.87 13.39 -10.03
C GLU A 97 -15.28 14.12 -11.32
N GLY A 98 -16.46 13.78 -11.84
CA GLY A 98 -16.97 14.31 -13.10
C GLY A 98 -16.41 13.64 -14.36
N GLY A 99 -15.42 12.79 -14.24
CA GLY A 99 -14.85 12.01 -15.36
C GLY A 99 -15.47 10.60 -15.49
N PRO A 100 -15.11 9.87 -16.53
CA PRO A 100 -15.54 8.48 -16.71
C PRO A 100 -14.78 7.53 -15.79
N VAL A 101 -15.41 6.40 -15.44
CA VAL A 101 -14.70 5.27 -14.82
C VAL A 101 -13.76 4.66 -15.86
N GLN A 102 -12.49 4.51 -15.51
CA GLN A 102 -11.45 3.97 -16.37
C GLN A 102 -10.92 2.66 -15.80
N GLU A 103 -10.72 1.67 -16.68
CA GLU A 103 -10.03 0.43 -16.32
C GLU A 103 -8.52 0.67 -16.31
N ILE A 104 -7.83 0.09 -15.31
CA ILE A 104 -6.38 0.16 -15.14
C ILE A 104 -5.79 -1.25 -15.01
N ARG A 105 -4.62 -1.46 -15.63
CA ARG A 105 -3.96 -2.77 -15.77
C ARG A 105 -2.49 -2.71 -15.34
N PRO A 106 -1.84 -3.85 -15.10
CA PRO A 106 -0.42 -3.91 -14.74
C PRO A 106 0.47 -3.13 -15.70
N GLY A 107 1.29 -2.24 -15.12
CA GLY A 107 2.15 -1.30 -15.84
C GLY A 107 1.56 0.09 -16.03
N ASP A 108 0.25 0.26 -15.86
CA ASP A 108 -0.36 1.60 -15.92
C ASP A 108 0.09 2.46 -14.73
N VAL A 109 0.33 3.74 -15.01
CA VAL A 109 0.67 4.75 -14.03
C VAL A 109 -0.44 5.79 -13.98
N ILE A 110 -1.08 5.92 -12.83
CA ILE A 110 -2.12 6.90 -12.57
C ILE A 110 -1.50 8.07 -11.80
N VAL A 111 -1.64 9.26 -12.34
CA VAL A 111 -1.19 10.50 -11.71
C VAL A 111 -2.40 11.22 -11.15
N CYS A 112 -2.48 11.33 -9.83
CA CYS A 112 -3.49 12.08 -9.13
C CYS A 112 -2.88 13.41 -8.65
N PRO A 113 -3.15 14.55 -9.33
CA PRO A 113 -2.62 15.85 -8.93
C PRO A 113 -3.11 16.27 -7.54
N PRO A 114 -2.44 17.23 -6.87
CA PRO A 114 -2.90 17.78 -5.60
C PRO A 114 -4.35 18.27 -5.67
N GLY A 115 -5.16 17.89 -4.67
CA GLY A 115 -6.55 18.33 -4.52
C GLY A 115 -7.57 17.70 -5.48
N VAL A 116 -7.14 16.88 -6.44
CA VAL A 116 -8.07 16.20 -7.34
C VAL A 116 -8.81 15.09 -6.59
N LYS A 117 -10.15 15.19 -6.57
CA LYS A 117 -11.03 14.19 -5.96
C LYS A 117 -11.16 12.98 -6.86
N HIS A 118 -10.82 11.81 -6.35
CA HIS A 118 -10.80 10.56 -7.09
C HIS A 118 -11.04 9.36 -6.19
N TRP A 119 -11.26 8.20 -6.81
CA TRP A 119 -11.25 6.90 -6.15
C TRP A 119 -10.56 5.86 -7.05
N HIS A 120 -10.14 4.74 -6.44
CA HIS A 120 -9.61 3.58 -7.15
C HIS A 120 -9.97 2.30 -6.40
N GLY A 121 -9.92 1.17 -7.10
CA GLY A 121 -10.26 -0.12 -6.54
C GLY A 121 -10.08 -1.25 -7.54
N ALA A 122 -10.49 -2.46 -7.16
CA ALA A 122 -10.50 -3.63 -8.01
C ALA A 122 -11.68 -3.61 -8.99
N SER A 123 -11.59 -4.38 -10.08
CA SER A 123 -12.74 -4.69 -10.91
C SER A 123 -13.74 -5.60 -10.16
N PRO A 124 -14.99 -5.75 -10.63
CA PRO A 124 -15.97 -6.61 -9.95
C PRO A 124 -15.56 -8.09 -9.86
N ALA A 125 -14.75 -8.56 -10.80
CA ALA A 125 -14.41 -9.98 -10.93
C ALA A 125 -12.96 -10.33 -10.56
N THR A 126 -12.07 -9.32 -10.55
CA THR A 126 -10.62 -9.56 -10.41
C THR A 126 -10.05 -8.63 -9.35
N ALA A 127 -9.28 -9.17 -8.42
CA ALA A 127 -8.51 -8.38 -7.47
C ALA A 127 -7.50 -7.46 -8.19
N MET A 128 -7.07 -6.40 -7.53
CA MET A 128 -6.05 -5.49 -8.04
C MET A 128 -5.08 -5.10 -6.92
N THR A 129 -3.81 -5.10 -7.24
CA THR A 129 -2.77 -4.52 -6.37
C THR A 129 -2.05 -3.40 -7.10
N HIS A 130 -1.90 -2.27 -6.44
CA HIS A 130 -1.02 -1.19 -6.90
C HIS A 130 0.01 -0.80 -5.85
N LEU A 131 1.15 -0.28 -6.30
CA LEU A 131 2.05 0.53 -5.51
C LEU A 131 1.47 1.95 -5.45
N THR A 132 1.39 2.53 -4.25
CA THR A 132 1.12 3.96 -4.09
C THR A 132 2.37 4.68 -3.59
N VAL A 133 2.62 5.86 -4.15
CA VAL A 133 3.58 6.85 -3.63
C VAL A 133 2.80 8.14 -3.41
N THR A 134 2.66 8.55 -2.16
CA THR A 134 1.78 9.64 -1.75
C THR A 134 2.60 10.72 -1.07
N GLY A 135 2.53 11.94 -1.60
CA GLY A 135 3.18 13.10 -1.02
C GLY A 135 2.53 13.52 0.30
N VAL A 136 3.32 14.16 1.17
CA VAL A 136 2.89 14.61 2.50
C VAL A 136 3.04 16.11 2.59
N VAL A 137 2.03 16.80 3.13
CA VAL A 137 2.06 18.25 3.47
C VAL A 137 1.57 18.41 4.90
N ASP A 138 2.36 19.03 5.75
CA ASP A 138 2.03 19.26 7.17
C ASP A 138 1.57 18.00 7.91
N GLY A 139 2.24 16.88 7.64
CA GLY A 139 1.93 15.58 8.21
C GLY A 139 0.68 14.90 7.64
N ARG A 140 0.01 15.48 6.63
CA ARG A 140 -1.19 14.95 6.00
C ARG A 140 -0.87 14.43 4.60
N SER A 141 -1.37 13.24 4.28
CA SER A 141 -1.20 12.60 2.97
C SER A 141 -2.52 12.38 2.23
N VAL A 142 -3.66 12.40 2.92
CA VAL A 142 -4.97 12.09 2.36
C VAL A 142 -6.08 12.83 3.12
N GLU A 143 -7.12 13.25 2.40
CA GLU A 143 -8.38 13.74 2.95
C GLU A 143 -9.50 12.82 2.45
N TRP A 144 -10.06 12.02 3.36
CA TRP A 144 -11.13 11.09 3.08
C TRP A 144 -12.48 11.77 3.01
N MET A 145 -13.32 11.34 2.06
CA MET A 145 -14.65 11.86 1.79
C MET A 145 -15.69 10.73 1.81
N GLU A 146 -16.82 10.91 1.14
CA GLU A 146 -17.90 9.94 1.08
C GLU A 146 -17.52 8.64 0.36
N LYS A 147 -18.22 7.57 0.69
CA LYS A 147 -18.09 6.29 -0.01
C LYS A 147 -18.51 6.41 -1.46
N VAL A 148 -17.81 5.70 -2.34
CA VAL A 148 -18.28 5.46 -3.71
C VAL A 148 -19.49 4.52 -3.68
N SER A 149 -20.62 4.97 -4.19
CA SER A 149 -21.83 4.15 -4.25
C SER A 149 -21.67 3.00 -5.25
N ASP A 150 -22.52 1.99 -5.13
CA ASP A 150 -22.55 0.88 -6.09
C ASP A 150 -22.95 1.34 -7.51
N GLU A 151 -23.77 2.38 -7.60
CA GLU A 151 -24.16 2.99 -8.87
C GLU A 151 -22.94 3.68 -9.52
N GLN A 152 -22.22 4.53 -8.78
CA GLN A 152 -20.99 5.18 -9.26
C GLN A 152 -19.93 4.16 -9.69
N TYR A 153 -19.73 3.13 -8.89
CA TYR A 153 -18.74 2.07 -9.19
C TYR A 153 -19.08 1.30 -10.48
N ARG A 154 -20.36 1.12 -10.79
CA ARG A 154 -20.82 0.39 -11.99
C ARG A 154 -21.06 1.29 -13.21
N ALA A 155 -21.00 2.61 -13.06
CA ALA A 155 -21.18 3.56 -14.15
C ALA A 155 -20.01 3.43 -15.15
N ARG A 156 -20.28 2.81 -16.32
CA ARG A 156 -19.32 2.61 -17.43
C ARG A 156 -19.89 3.12 -18.72
#